data_573a7bdbf010ffddb95eb3eb32d6840b
#
_entry.id   573a7bdbf010ffddb95eb3eb32d6840b
#
_cell.length_a   1.000
_cell.length_b   1.000
_cell.length_c   1.000
_cell.angle_alpha   90.00
_cell.angle_beta   90.00
_cell.angle_gamma   90.00
#
_symmetry.space_group_name_H-M   'P 1'
#
loop_
_entity.id
_entity.type
_entity.pdbx_description
1 polymer ?
#
loop_
_entity_poly.entity_id
_entity_poly.type
_entity_poly.pdbx_seq_one_letter_code
_entity_poly.pdbx_strand_id
1 'polypeptide(L)'
;MNEVLEFINEKMKVLLILREYQVEIDGVKLCPLNQQEIANNVPCGKLKANQLINELIDGGYIEMMRSKGRYIITEKGYEILKKMSL
;
A
#
# COMPACT_ATOMS: atom_id res chain seq x y z
N MET A 1 16.83 14.04 -8.75
CA MET A 1 16.89 13.56 -7.38
C MET A 1 15.57 13.70 -6.63
N ASN A 2 14.94 14.86 -6.75
CA ASN A 2 13.67 15.08 -6.09
C ASN A 2 12.54 14.20 -6.62
N GLU A 3 12.55 13.91 -7.92
CA GLU A 3 11.53 13.05 -8.52
C GLU A 3 11.56 11.64 -7.95
N VAL A 4 12.74 11.11 -7.73
CA VAL A 4 12.89 9.76 -7.17
C VAL A 4 12.38 9.72 -5.74
N LEU A 5 12.74 10.74 -4.95
CA LEU A 5 12.28 10.82 -3.57
C LEU A 5 10.76 10.98 -3.48
N GLU A 6 10.18 11.79 -4.37
CA GLU A 6 8.73 11.97 -4.41
C GLU A 6 8.03 10.66 -4.77
N PHE A 7 8.58 9.93 -5.73
CA PHE A 7 8.02 8.66 -6.14
C PHE A 7 8.06 7.64 -5.00
N ILE A 8 9.18 7.57 -4.29
CA ILE A 8 9.30 6.70 -3.12
C ILE A 8 8.32 7.11 -2.04
N ASN A 9 8.18 8.42 -1.80
CA ASN A 9 7.26 8.93 -0.80
C ASN A 9 5.81 8.59 -1.13
N GLU A 10 5.45 8.65 -2.40
CA GLU A 10 4.09 8.28 -2.81
C GLU A 10 3.80 6.80 -2.56
N LYS A 11 4.75 5.93 -2.88
CA LYS A 11 4.62 4.51 -2.58
C LYS A 11 4.49 4.27 -1.08
N MET A 12 5.28 4.99 -0.31
CA MET A 12 5.22 4.89 1.14
C MET A 12 3.86 5.32 1.68
N LYS A 13 3.28 6.36 1.09
CA LYS A 13 1.96 6.81 1.49
C LYS A 13 0.91 5.72 1.29
N VAL A 14 0.99 5.00 0.18
CA VAL A 14 0.07 3.89 -0.07
C VAL A 14 0.26 2.80 0.98
N LEU A 15 1.50 2.43 1.26
CA LEU A 15 1.79 1.43 2.30
C LEU A 15 1.28 1.88 3.68
N LEU A 16 1.47 3.15 4.01
CA LEU A 16 1.00 3.70 5.28
C LEU A 16 -0.52 3.65 5.38
N ILE A 17 -1.21 3.95 4.29
CA ILE A 17 -2.67 3.86 4.24
C ILE A 17 -3.11 2.42 4.46
N LEU A 18 -2.48 1.48 3.79
CA LEU A 18 -2.81 0.07 3.97
C LEU A 18 -2.62 -0.36 5.42
N ARG A 19 -1.53 0.07 6.05
CA ARG A 19 -1.27 -0.25 7.44
C ARG A 19 -2.28 0.39 8.38
N GLU A 20 -2.64 1.65 8.12
CA GLU A 20 -3.55 2.39 8.97
C GLU A 20 -4.95 1.80 8.99
N TYR A 21 -5.43 1.35 7.83
CA TYR A 21 -6.77 0.78 7.72
C TYR A 21 -6.78 -0.74 7.89
N GLN A 22 -5.67 -1.28 8.30
CA GLN A 22 -5.51 -2.72 8.49
C GLN A 22 -6.40 -3.21 9.62
N VAL A 23 -7.08 -4.34 9.39
CA VAL A 23 -7.87 -5.01 10.41
C VAL A 23 -7.39 -6.45 10.52
N GLU A 24 -7.67 -7.08 11.64
CA GLU A 24 -7.28 -8.47 11.83
C GLU A 24 -8.52 -9.34 11.78
N ILE A 25 -8.51 -10.32 10.87
CA ILE A 25 -9.59 -11.28 10.72
C ILE A 25 -8.98 -12.68 10.76
N ASP A 26 -9.40 -13.47 11.72
CA ASP A 26 -8.89 -14.85 11.89
C ASP A 26 -7.37 -14.90 11.99
N GLY A 27 -6.78 -13.93 12.69
CA GLY A 27 -5.35 -13.86 12.88
C GLY A 27 -4.57 -13.30 11.72
N VAL A 28 -5.25 -12.88 10.65
CA VAL A 28 -4.60 -12.30 9.48
C VAL A 28 -4.88 -10.81 9.41
N LYS A 29 -3.82 -10.03 9.28
CA LYS A 29 -3.93 -8.58 9.13
C LYS A 29 -4.08 -8.24 7.66
N LEU A 30 -5.16 -7.55 7.32
CA LEU A 30 -5.42 -7.17 5.94
C LEU A 30 -6.09 -5.80 5.89
N CYS A 31 -5.93 -5.13 4.76
CA CYS A 31 -6.59 -3.86 4.51
C CYS A 31 -7.86 -4.13 3.70
N PRO A 32 -9.04 -3.78 4.21
CA PRO A 32 -10.30 -4.08 3.52
C PRO A 32 -10.66 -3.08 2.43
N LEU A 33 -9.87 -2.05 2.23
CA LEU A 33 -10.15 -1.05 1.21
C LEU A 33 -9.87 -1.57 -0.19
N ASN A 34 -10.74 -1.23 -1.13
CA ASN A 34 -10.48 -1.54 -2.54
C ASN A 34 -9.61 -0.44 -3.14
N GLN A 35 -9.21 -0.61 -4.42
CA GLN A 35 -8.33 0.35 -5.07
C GLN A 35 -8.90 1.76 -5.09
N GLN A 36 -10.18 1.90 -5.32
CA GLN A 36 -10.80 3.20 -5.37
C GLN A 36 -10.79 3.89 -3.99
N GLU A 37 -11.06 3.12 -2.95
CA GLU A 37 -11.03 3.66 -1.59
C GLU A 37 -9.61 4.07 -1.20
N ILE A 38 -8.62 3.27 -1.57
CA ILE A 38 -7.23 3.63 -1.33
C ILE A 38 -6.89 4.91 -2.09
N ALA A 39 -7.31 5.00 -3.36
CA ALA A 39 -7.04 6.17 -4.19
C ALA A 39 -7.65 7.44 -3.59
N ASN A 40 -8.81 7.31 -2.95
CA ASN A 40 -9.45 8.45 -2.32
C ASN A 40 -8.65 9.00 -1.13
N ASN A 41 -7.78 8.19 -0.57
CA ASN A 41 -6.96 8.57 0.57
C ASN A 41 -5.55 9.02 0.18
N VAL A 42 -5.21 8.96 -1.10
CA VAL A 42 -3.90 9.37 -1.60
C VAL A 42 -4.06 10.64 -2.42
N PRO A 43 -3.22 11.66 -2.20
CA PRO A 43 -3.39 12.94 -2.89
C PRO A 43 -2.85 12.95 -4.33
N CYS A 44 -2.57 11.81 -4.91
CA CYS A 44 -1.94 11.74 -6.23
C CYS A 44 -2.90 11.39 -7.38
N GLY A 45 -4.19 11.27 -7.09
CA GLY A 45 -5.17 10.93 -8.11
C GLY A 45 -5.34 9.42 -8.31
N LYS A 46 -6.47 9.06 -8.91
CA LYS A 46 -6.87 7.67 -9.05
C LYS A 46 -5.93 6.84 -9.93
N LEU A 47 -5.56 7.39 -11.07
CA LEU A 47 -4.69 6.66 -12.00
C LEU A 47 -3.32 6.42 -11.39
N LYS A 48 -2.78 7.43 -10.74
CA LYS A 48 -1.48 7.31 -10.10
C LYS A 48 -1.53 6.33 -8.94
N ALA A 49 -2.59 6.39 -8.13
CA ALA A 49 -2.74 5.48 -7.02
C ALA A 49 -2.81 4.02 -7.49
N ASN A 50 -3.56 3.76 -8.56
CA ASN A 50 -3.65 2.42 -9.12
C ASN A 50 -2.30 1.94 -9.63
N GLN A 51 -1.55 2.82 -10.28
CA GLN A 51 -0.21 2.50 -10.74
C GLN A 51 0.71 2.14 -9.57
N LEU A 52 0.66 2.91 -8.50
CA LEU A 52 1.47 2.66 -7.32
C LEU A 52 1.12 1.33 -6.66
N ILE A 53 -0.16 1.01 -6.57
CA ILE A 53 -0.62 -0.26 -6.03
C ILE A 53 -0.05 -1.41 -6.85
N ASN A 54 -0.16 -1.32 -8.18
CA ASN A 54 0.36 -2.36 -9.05
C ASN A 54 1.87 -2.50 -8.93
N GLU A 55 2.58 -1.41 -8.80
CA GLU A 55 4.03 -1.43 -8.62
C GLU A 55 4.41 -2.08 -7.28
N LEU A 56 3.64 -1.83 -6.24
CA LEU A 56 3.89 -2.46 -4.95
C LEU A 56 3.62 -3.96 -5.00
N ILE A 57 2.61 -4.39 -5.73
CA ILE A 57 2.34 -5.81 -5.94
C ILE A 57 3.48 -6.45 -6.70
N ASP A 58 3.90 -5.83 -7.80
CA ASP A 58 4.97 -6.35 -8.64
C ASP A 58 6.29 -6.44 -7.88
N GLY A 59 6.53 -5.50 -6.98
CA GLY A 59 7.73 -5.50 -6.15
C GLY A 59 7.69 -6.46 -4.98
N GLY A 60 6.53 -7.08 -4.73
CA GLY A 60 6.39 -8.01 -3.62
C GLY A 60 6.18 -7.36 -2.27
N TYR A 61 5.82 -6.08 -2.23
CA TYR A 61 5.59 -5.37 -0.97
C TYR A 61 4.20 -5.58 -0.42
N ILE A 62 3.24 -5.82 -1.30
CA ILE A 62 1.87 -6.12 -0.92
C ILE A 62 1.35 -7.25 -1.79
N GLU A 63 0.29 -7.91 -1.32
CA GLU A 63 -0.40 -8.94 -2.09
C GLU A 63 -1.89 -8.63 -2.07
N MET A 64 -2.54 -8.87 -3.20
CA MET A 64 -3.99 -8.74 -3.28
C MET A 64 -4.61 -10.09 -2.99
N MET A 65 -5.53 -10.12 -2.04
CA MET A 65 -6.27 -11.33 -1.76
C MET A 65 -7.31 -11.57 -2.85
N ARG A 66 -7.76 -12.82 -2.98
CA ARG A 66 -8.76 -13.19 -3.98
C ARG A 66 -10.05 -12.40 -3.82
N SER A 67 -10.41 -12.08 -2.60
CA SER A 67 -11.60 -11.30 -2.33
C SER A 67 -11.36 -9.86 -2.74
N LYS A 68 -12.34 -9.26 -3.40
CA LYS A 68 -12.23 -7.90 -3.88
C LYS A 68 -11.86 -6.92 -2.77
N GLY A 69 -10.92 -6.03 -3.08
CA GLY A 69 -10.60 -4.94 -2.19
C GLY A 69 -9.94 -5.34 -0.90
N ARG A 70 -9.12 -6.37 -0.92
CA ARG A 70 -8.37 -6.77 0.26
C ARG A 70 -6.90 -6.90 -0.09
N TYR A 71 -6.07 -6.23 0.68
CA TYR A 71 -4.63 -6.23 0.47
C TYR A 71 -3.91 -6.61 1.75
N ILE A 72 -2.84 -7.39 1.59
CA ILE A 72 -1.97 -7.78 2.69
C ILE A 72 -0.62 -7.14 2.47
N ILE A 73 -0.05 -6.55 3.52
CA ILE A 73 1.33 -6.09 3.48
C ILE A 73 2.22 -7.30 3.73
N THR A 74 3.15 -7.55 2.82
CA THR A 74 4.07 -8.66 2.94
C THR A 74 5.16 -8.34 3.96
N GLU A 75 5.96 -9.36 4.31
CA GLU A 75 7.10 -9.16 5.17
C GLU A 75 8.04 -8.10 4.60
N LYS A 76 8.25 -8.13 3.27
CA LYS A 76 9.08 -7.14 2.59
C LYS A 76 8.49 -5.74 2.74
N GLY A 77 7.16 -5.61 2.66
CA GLY A 77 6.49 -4.34 2.87
C GLY A 77 6.67 -3.82 4.29
N TYR A 78 6.55 -4.70 5.26
CA TYR A 78 6.77 -4.31 6.66
C TYR A 78 8.22 -3.88 6.91
N GLU A 79 9.18 -4.54 6.27
CA GLU A 79 10.58 -4.15 6.40
C GLU A 79 10.82 -2.74 5.89
N ILE A 80 10.23 -2.40 4.74
CA ILE A 80 10.35 -1.06 4.19
C ILE A 80 9.70 -0.03 5.11
N LEU A 81 8.51 -0.34 5.61
CA LEU A 81 7.83 0.56 6.56
C LEU A 81 8.67 0.79 7.80
N LYS A 82 9.28 -0.26 8.31
CA LYS A 82 10.11 -0.18 9.49
C LYS A 82 11.35 0.68 9.26
N LYS A 83 11.97 0.55 8.09
CA LYS A 83 13.16 1.35 7.76
C LYS A 83 12.84 2.82 7.58
N MET A 84 11.65 3.12 7.06
CA MET A 84 11.28 4.49 6.73
C MET A 84 10.57 5.22 7.88
N SER A 85 10.01 4.48 8.82
CA SER A 85 9.35 5.10 9.97
C SER A 85 10.33 5.19 11.13
N LEU A 86 10.95 6.29 11.21
CA LEU A 86 11.89 6.56 12.30
C LEU A 86 11.17 7.20 13.48
#